data_9c18ba3813800937d9a5bc034f19a760
#
_entry.id   9c18ba3813800937d9a5bc034f19a760
#
_cell.length_a   1.000
_cell.length_b   1.000
_cell.length_c   1.000
_cell.angle_alpha   90.00
_cell.angle_beta   90.00
_cell.angle_gamma   90.00
#
_symmetry.space_group_name_H-M   'P 1'
#
loop_
_entity.id
_entity.type
_entity.pdbx_description
1 polymer ?
#
loop_
_entity_poly.entity_id
_entity_poly.type
_entity_poly.pdbx_seq_one_letter_code
_entity_poly.pdbx_strand_id
1 'polypeptide(L)'
;MTVTAERRKYYEDLVAKIQECDAQKEQKCKEIYDLIRNKEEMEIQEELLADLRRHQLHHAKDKTMQIARTISDAAKLANKSSQRVKELDEIKDRVREALELVEGISSQQSSIEKVTQALGTKDYETAVSYVNRYFETEKQLKAVEEVADLNSSAASAQIRMERDKLQDTIRTEYTEAVKKGEEEAIMRFSKLFMPLDMADEGLGLYIKYVAGTIDDELAKFVRENVKKVETKDGDGTYLAILARVLDCAAATLECQEEHIRTYFGPTGLREFYVQVNKEASKQMAPILESIIKVATPLSSGGSNVEPQDIDSMLEEIAHLSKTCYVYYHFVADHFAKAVEEAASGKMDHKEDEVATATAKKKPAKKTLPSFVLECEAMTSLQTILSMYIPMQRDYLQAAFTKAAALDSGKKKEKDAGTGTLETKMPSLANMTGALGLAQQAQDDDAATAQGSGTSLIEDVFYMLRIACHRVIQCRNPMIISAVFNVIVDLLRDSLLGEIQRNVRVSKEQARPTYKTMQWINNLERSTEYIVKLHKEVTNLLQRQKRNLDEAEISKIIEVAFEIKVTADTYGHQRETCLNK
;
A
#
# COMPACT_ATOMS: atom_id res chain seq x y z
N MET A 1 35.17 56.39 90.87
CA MET A 1 36.00 56.18 89.65
C MET A 1 35.21 55.60 88.48
N THR A 2 33.96 55.26 88.62
CA THR A 2 33.14 54.61 87.54
C THR A 2 32.52 55.62 86.55
N VAL A 3 32.13 56.78 86.95
CA VAL A 3 31.46 57.81 86.11
C VAL A 3 32.39 58.43 85.05
N THR A 4 33.69 58.43 85.28
CA THR A 4 34.68 58.93 84.30
C THR A 4 35.00 57.97 83.18
N ALA A 5 34.87 56.67 83.40
CA ALA A 5 35.12 55.65 82.40
C ALA A 5 33.96 55.58 81.39
N GLU A 6 32.69 55.70 81.87
CA GLU A 6 31.51 55.69 80.99
C GLU A 6 31.43 56.93 80.07
N ARG A 7 31.81 58.13 80.65
CA ARG A 7 31.91 59.34 79.81
C ARG A 7 32.99 59.22 78.73
N ARG A 8 34.12 58.60 79.05
CA ARG A 8 35.19 58.40 78.07
C ARG A 8 34.75 57.45 76.91
N LYS A 9 34.11 56.39 77.26
CA LYS A 9 33.52 55.42 76.27
C LYS A 9 32.46 56.09 75.38
N TYR A 10 31.64 56.99 76.01
CA TYR A 10 30.64 57.73 75.22
C TYR A 10 31.30 58.75 74.26
N TYR A 11 32.40 59.41 74.65
CA TYR A 11 33.14 60.30 73.74
C TYR A 11 33.87 59.51 72.64
N GLU A 12 34.39 58.33 72.92
CA GLU A 12 35.04 57.48 71.95
C GLU A 12 33.99 56.97 70.93
N ASP A 13 32.80 56.59 71.37
CA ASP A 13 31.69 56.16 70.50
C ASP A 13 31.14 57.30 69.63
N LEU A 14 31.13 58.52 70.19
CA LEU A 14 30.73 59.72 69.46
C LEU A 14 31.76 60.10 68.38
N VAL A 15 33.04 60.01 68.72
CA VAL A 15 34.14 60.23 67.76
C VAL A 15 34.10 59.18 66.63
N ALA A 16 33.86 57.93 66.98
CA ALA A 16 33.74 56.89 65.99
C ALA A 16 32.56 57.15 65.03
N LYS A 17 31.39 57.55 65.54
CA LYS A 17 30.25 57.95 64.72
C LYS A 17 30.51 59.17 63.84
N ILE A 18 31.27 60.16 64.36
CA ILE A 18 31.67 61.32 63.55
C ILE A 18 32.59 60.88 62.42
N GLN A 19 33.55 59.98 62.67
CA GLN A 19 34.45 59.46 61.65
C GLN A 19 33.69 58.64 60.62
N GLU A 20 32.70 57.87 61.04
CA GLU A 20 31.82 57.11 60.14
C GLU A 20 30.95 58.03 59.25
N CYS A 21 30.40 59.12 59.86
CA CYS A 21 29.66 60.13 59.08
C CYS A 21 30.57 60.89 58.10
N ASP A 22 31.79 61.19 58.48
CA ASP A 22 32.74 61.85 57.59
C ASP A 22 33.16 60.92 56.45
N ALA A 23 33.37 59.62 56.70
CA ALA A 23 33.63 58.62 55.68
C ALA A 23 32.46 58.50 54.74
N GLN A 24 31.23 58.44 55.27
CA GLN A 24 29.99 58.37 54.43
C GLN A 24 29.83 59.66 53.61
N LYS A 25 30.13 60.82 54.18
CA LYS A 25 30.12 62.11 53.47
C LYS A 25 31.12 62.10 52.32
N GLU A 26 32.35 61.63 52.60
CA GLU A 26 33.41 61.56 51.58
C GLU A 26 33.01 60.59 50.42
N GLN A 27 32.41 59.48 50.80
CA GLN A 27 31.89 58.54 49.81
C GLN A 27 30.75 59.15 48.98
N LYS A 28 29.80 59.84 49.61
CA LYS A 28 28.73 60.55 48.91
C LYS A 28 29.24 61.68 48.04
N CYS A 29 30.26 62.38 48.45
CA CYS A 29 30.91 63.38 47.62
C CYS A 29 31.56 62.77 46.38
N LYS A 30 32.22 61.61 46.52
CA LYS A 30 32.77 60.89 45.37
C LYS A 30 31.67 60.45 44.42
N GLU A 31 30.59 59.84 44.92
CA GLU A 31 29.43 59.48 44.13
C GLU A 31 28.82 60.67 43.35
N ILE A 32 28.75 61.85 44.01
CA ILE A 32 28.28 63.11 43.38
C ILE A 32 29.25 63.55 42.28
N TYR A 33 30.56 63.50 42.55
CA TYR A 33 31.55 63.86 41.53
C TYR A 33 31.49 62.88 40.31
N ASP A 34 31.32 61.59 40.55
CA ASP A 34 31.18 60.62 39.50
C ASP A 34 29.87 60.84 38.70
N LEU A 35 28.79 61.19 39.40
CA LEU A 35 27.53 61.54 38.75
C LEU A 35 27.59 62.80 37.89
N ILE A 36 28.30 63.82 38.39
CA ILE A 36 28.51 65.07 37.64
C ILE A 36 29.39 64.83 36.42
N ARG A 37 30.45 64.03 36.58
CA ARG A 37 31.31 63.62 35.47
C ARG A 37 30.56 62.81 34.42
N ASN A 38 29.75 61.83 34.83
CA ASN A 38 28.92 61.04 33.92
C ASN A 38 27.88 61.92 33.20
N LYS A 39 27.36 62.94 33.89
CA LYS A 39 26.45 63.92 33.28
C LYS A 39 27.15 64.73 32.19
N GLU A 40 28.35 65.23 32.47
CA GLU A 40 29.16 65.96 31.50
C GLU A 40 29.55 65.11 30.31
N GLU A 41 29.88 63.82 30.54
CA GLU A 41 30.14 62.86 29.48
C GLU A 41 28.85 62.56 28.62
N MET A 42 27.71 62.51 29.30
CA MET A 42 26.41 62.34 28.61
C MET A 42 26.04 63.60 27.79
N GLU A 43 26.25 64.79 28.31
CA GLU A 43 26.02 66.05 27.58
C GLU A 43 26.93 66.16 26.35
N ILE A 44 28.19 65.76 26.44
CA ILE A 44 29.12 65.70 25.30
C ILE A 44 28.65 64.66 24.28
N GLN A 45 28.19 63.48 24.73
CA GLN A 45 27.65 62.46 23.85
C GLN A 45 26.36 62.93 23.17
N GLU A 46 25.48 63.63 23.86
CA GLU A 46 24.26 64.20 23.34
C GLU A 46 24.55 65.28 22.28
N GLU A 47 25.55 66.14 22.52
CA GLU A 47 25.98 67.13 21.56
C GLU A 47 26.60 66.47 20.28
N LEU A 48 27.42 65.44 20.48
CA LEU A 48 28.00 64.64 19.39
C LEU A 48 26.95 63.90 18.60
N LEU A 49 25.93 63.33 19.25
CA LEU A 49 24.78 62.72 18.63
C LEU A 49 23.90 63.72 17.87
N ALA A 50 23.75 64.95 18.43
CA ALA A 50 23.03 66.02 17.79
C ALA A 50 23.74 66.51 16.51
N ASP A 51 25.05 66.51 16.52
CA ASP A 51 25.87 66.91 15.37
C ASP A 51 25.89 65.80 14.31
N LEU A 52 25.99 64.53 14.70
CA LEU A 52 25.80 63.36 13.83
C LEU A 52 24.41 63.36 13.19
N ARG A 53 23.37 63.68 13.96
CA ARG A 53 21.99 63.74 13.46
C ARG A 53 21.80 64.90 12.48
N ARG A 54 22.39 66.07 12.76
CA ARG A 54 22.24 67.27 11.93
C ARG A 54 23.00 67.21 10.60
N HIS A 55 24.22 66.67 10.59
CA HIS A 55 25.10 66.77 9.43
C HIS A 55 25.37 65.39 8.79
N GLN A 56 25.75 64.40 9.52
CA GLN A 56 26.16 63.11 8.92
C GLN A 56 24.95 62.22 8.56
N LEU A 57 23.93 62.16 9.42
CA LEU A 57 22.76 61.33 9.18
C LEU A 57 21.93 61.90 8.01
N HIS A 58 21.81 63.25 7.91
CA HIS A 58 21.11 63.87 6.79
C HIS A 58 21.84 63.64 5.47
N HIS A 59 23.16 63.78 5.47
CA HIS A 59 23.98 63.52 4.32
C HIS A 59 24.00 62.04 3.89
N ALA A 60 24.03 61.12 4.88
CA ALA A 60 23.90 59.69 4.62
C ALA A 60 22.51 59.33 4.07
N LYS A 61 21.44 59.94 4.63
CA LYS A 61 20.07 59.79 4.11
C LYS A 61 19.95 60.26 2.69
N ASP A 62 20.48 61.45 2.37
CA ASP A 62 20.41 61.98 1.00
C ASP A 62 21.21 61.14 0.03
N LYS A 63 22.38 60.66 0.40
CA LYS A 63 23.14 59.71 -0.43
C LYS A 63 22.42 58.37 -0.61
N THR A 64 21.82 57.85 0.45
CA THR A 64 21.04 56.58 0.38
C THR A 64 19.82 56.76 -0.50
N MET A 65 19.14 57.91 -0.40
CA MET A 65 18.01 58.24 -1.25
C MET A 65 18.42 58.42 -2.72
N GLN A 66 19.59 59.02 -2.98
CA GLN A 66 20.15 59.15 -4.32
C GLN A 66 20.51 57.77 -4.91
N ILE A 67 21.15 56.90 -4.10
CA ILE A 67 21.46 55.52 -4.51
C ILE A 67 20.18 54.73 -4.76
N ALA A 68 19.16 54.85 -3.89
CA ALA A 68 17.87 54.20 -4.09
C ALA A 68 17.18 54.66 -5.40
N ARG A 69 17.27 55.98 -5.75
CA ARG A 69 16.75 56.47 -7.04
C ARG A 69 17.52 55.91 -8.22
N THR A 70 18.87 55.90 -8.15
CA THR A 70 19.68 55.34 -9.25
C THR A 70 19.46 53.85 -9.41
N ILE A 71 19.29 53.07 -8.32
CA ILE A 71 18.94 51.65 -8.37
C ILE A 71 17.53 51.47 -8.97
N SER A 72 16.54 52.30 -8.57
CA SER A 72 15.20 52.28 -9.11
C SER A 72 15.18 52.55 -10.60
N ASP A 73 15.92 53.57 -11.04
CA ASP A 73 16.00 53.92 -12.43
C ASP A 73 16.76 52.88 -13.28
N ALA A 74 17.83 52.27 -12.71
CA ALA A 74 18.53 51.17 -13.31
C ALA A 74 17.61 49.90 -13.42
N ALA A 75 16.81 49.64 -12.39
CA ALA A 75 15.85 48.54 -12.39
C ALA A 75 14.74 48.76 -13.47
N LYS A 76 14.23 50.00 -13.57
CA LYS A 76 13.26 50.33 -14.63
C LYS A 76 13.86 50.17 -16.03
N LEU A 77 15.12 50.60 -16.21
CA LEU A 77 15.81 50.44 -17.48
C LEU A 77 16.08 48.96 -17.81
N ALA A 78 16.50 48.19 -16.80
CA ALA A 78 16.71 46.73 -16.92
C ALA A 78 15.40 46.00 -17.26
N ASN A 79 14.29 46.35 -16.59
CA ASN A 79 12.98 45.78 -16.88
C ASN A 79 12.50 46.13 -18.29
N LYS A 80 12.68 47.41 -18.72
CA LYS A 80 12.34 47.83 -20.06
C LYS A 80 13.21 47.14 -21.12
N SER A 81 14.48 46.94 -20.87
CA SER A 81 15.38 46.18 -21.73
C SER A 81 14.99 44.68 -21.77
N SER A 82 14.71 44.08 -20.60
CA SER A 82 14.24 42.69 -20.53
C SER A 82 12.91 42.48 -21.24
N GLN A 83 11.97 43.45 -21.13
CA GLN A 83 10.71 43.40 -21.83
C GLN A 83 10.89 43.46 -23.35
N ARG A 84 11.79 44.35 -23.81
CA ARG A 84 12.14 44.41 -25.24
C ARG A 84 12.79 43.14 -25.76
N VAL A 85 13.65 42.49 -24.92
CA VAL A 85 14.25 41.21 -25.30
C VAL A 85 13.19 40.12 -25.39
N LYS A 86 12.22 40.07 -24.44
CA LYS A 86 11.08 39.15 -24.51
C LYS A 86 10.23 39.40 -25.77
N GLU A 87 9.90 40.66 -26.07
CA GLU A 87 9.15 41.00 -27.27
C GLU A 87 9.91 40.60 -28.57
N LEU A 88 11.25 40.78 -28.59
CA LEU A 88 12.07 40.34 -29.70
C LEU A 88 12.17 38.79 -29.79
N ASP A 89 12.25 38.08 -28.67
CA ASP A 89 12.22 36.63 -28.65
C ASP A 89 10.86 36.10 -29.13
N GLU A 90 9.74 36.70 -28.69
CA GLU A 90 8.41 36.36 -29.19
C GLU A 90 8.28 36.62 -30.71
N ILE A 91 8.79 37.77 -31.21
CA ILE A 91 8.81 38.05 -32.66
C ILE A 91 9.68 37.05 -33.40
N LYS A 92 10.88 36.73 -32.85
CA LYS A 92 11.79 35.73 -33.41
C LYS A 92 11.14 34.37 -33.50
N ASP A 93 10.43 33.95 -32.43
CA ASP A 93 9.73 32.66 -32.41
C ASP A 93 8.57 32.63 -33.41
N ARG A 94 7.77 33.72 -33.52
CA ARG A 94 6.75 33.84 -34.55
C ARG A 94 7.31 33.86 -35.98
N VAL A 95 8.46 34.53 -36.19
CA VAL A 95 9.14 34.51 -37.51
C VAL A 95 9.68 33.10 -37.80
N ARG A 96 10.19 32.40 -36.79
CA ARG A 96 10.63 31.02 -36.97
C ARG A 96 9.45 30.10 -37.31
N GLU A 97 8.34 30.20 -36.58
CA GLU A 97 7.11 29.47 -36.88
C GLU A 97 6.60 29.79 -38.32
N ALA A 98 6.61 31.05 -38.70
CA ALA A 98 6.22 31.45 -40.05
C ALA A 98 7.16 30.90 -41.13
N LEU A 99 8.48 30.88 -40.88
CA LEU A 99 9.47 30.27 -41.77
C LEU A 99 9.26 28.74 -41.87
N GLU A 100 9.02 28.09 -40.75
CA GLU A 100 8.72 26.64 -40.72
C GLU A 100 7.40 26.34 -41.49
N LEU A 101 6.39 27.21 -41.38
CA LEU A 101 5.15 27.11 -42.14
C LEU A 101 5.40 27.29 -43.64
N VAL A 102 6.16 28.29 -44.06
CA VAL A 102 6.50 28.54 -45.47
C VAL A 102 7.35 27.42 -46.05
N GLU A 103 8.34 26.93 -45.28
CA GLU A 103 9.12 25.75 -45.65
C GLU A 103 8.25 24.51 -45.75
N GLY A 104 7.29 24.33 -44.80
CA GLY A 104 6.27 23.28 -44.82
C GLY A 104 5.41 23.30 -46.09
N ILE A 105 4.89 24.48 -46.46
CA ILE A 105 4.08 24.67 -47.67
C ILE A 105 4.92 24.45 -48.94
N SER A 106 6.13 24.97 -49.00
CA SER A 106 7.05 24.79 -50.11
C SER A 106 7.47 23.31 -50.29
N SER A 107 7.52 22.56 -49.16
CA SER A 107 7.90 21.15 -49.20
C SER A 107 6.71 20.18 -49.41
N GLN A 108 5.46 20.67 -49.45
CA GLN A 108 4.27 19.80 -49.58
C GLN A 108 4.31 18.92 -50.84
N GLN A 109 4.67 19.44 -51.99
CA GLN A 109 4.80 18.64 -53.21
C GLN A 109 5.99 17.68 -53.15
N SER A 110 7.12 18.10 -52.51
CA SER A 110 8.29 17.24 -52.33
C SER A 110 8.10 16.19 -51.20
N SER A 111 7.15 16.41 -50.30
CA SER A 111 6.90 15.45 -49.19
C SER A 111 6.29 14.16 -49.69
N ILE A 112 5.40 14.20 -50.68
CA ILE A 112 4.79 12.98 -51.28
C ILE A 112 5.86 12.12 -51.95
N GLU A 113 6.74 12.76 -52.74
CA GLU A 113 7.84 12.03 -53.39
C GLU A 113 8.80 11.44 -52.35
N LYS A 114 9.12 12.15 -51.27
CA LYS A 114 9.95 11.67 -50.18
C LYS A 114 9.32 10.52 -49.39
N VAL A 115 8.01 10.55 -49.15
CA VAL A 115 7.27 9.44 -48.51
C VAL A 115 7.34 8.20 -49.40
N THR A 116 7.08 8.38 -50.71
CA THR A 116 7.13 7.28 -51.70
C THR A 116 8.54 6.68 -51.79
N GLN A 117 9.56 7.53 -51.80
CA GLN A 117 10.95 7.10 -51.81
C GLN A 117 11.36 6.38 -50.54
N ALA A 118 10.96 6.90 -49.36
CA ALA A 118 11.22 6.27 -48.04
C ALA A 118 10.54 4.89 -47.93
N LEU A 119 9.32 4.78 -48.45
CA LEU A 119 8.62 3.48 -48.56
C LEU A 119 9.40 2.48 -49.46
N GLY A 120 9.96 2.95 -50.58
CA GLY A 120 10.77 2.14 -51.48
C GLY A 120 12.07 1.65 -50.85
N THR A 121 12.66 2.40 -49.92
CA THR A 121 13.87 2.06 -49.17
C THR A 121 13.58 1.31 -47.87
N LYS A 122 12.33 1.04 -47.53
CA LYS A 122 11.87 0.44 -46.26
C LYS A 122 12.27 1.26 -45.01
N ASP A 123 12.46 2.55 -45.17
CA ASP A 123 12.70 3.49 -44.05
C ASP A 123 11.37 4.06 -43.56
N TYR A 124 10.67 3.23 -42.79
CA TYR A 124 9.33 3.56 -42.29
C TYR A 124 9.33 4.73 -41.28
N GLU A 125 10.41 4.89 -40.51
CA GLU A 125 10.54 5.96 -39.51
C GLU A 125 10.55 7.34 -40.20
N THR A 126 11.36 7.46 -41.25
CA THR A 126 11.43 8.67 -42.05
C THR A 126 10.12 8.92 -42.79
N ALA A 127 9.47 7.89 -43.35
CA ALA A 127 8.17 8.01 -44.01
C ALA A 127 7.10 8.55 -43.04
N VAL A 128 7.01 7.97 -41.83
CA VAL A 128 6.05 8.41 -40.79
C VAL A 128 6.33 9.85 -40.36
N SER A 129 7.59 10.25 -40.21
CA SER A 129 7.94 11.61 -39.83
C SER A 129 7.49 12.63 -40.86
N TYR A 130 7.63 12.34 -42.16
CA TYR A 130 7.14 13.22 -43.22
C TYR A 130 5.61 13.28 -43.30
N VAL A 131 4.92 12.17 -43.12
CA VAL A 131 3.46 12.11 -43.07
C VAL A 131 2.94 12.93 -41.90
N ASN A 132 3.51 12.74 -40.72
CA ASN A 132 3.09 13.42 -39.49
C ASN A 132 3.33 14.94 -39.61
N ARG A 133 4.53 15.34 -40.06
CA ARG A 133 4.88 16.74 -40.30
C ARG A 133 3.89 17.40 -41.28
N TYR A 134 3.47 16.68 -42.32
CA TYR A 134 2.48 17.19 -43.26
C TYR A 134 1.13 17.46 -42.58
N PHE A 135 0.60 16.52 -41.80
CA PHE A 135 -0.67 16.66 -41.08
C PHE A 135 -0.63 17.73 -39.99
N GLU A 136 0.48 17.86 -39.28
CA GLU A 136 0.69 18.94 -38.30
C GLU A 136 0.69 20.30 -38.99
N THR A 137 1.40 20.43 -40.10
CA THR A 137 1.41 21.65 -40.90
C THR A 137 0.02 21.97 -41.47
N GLU A 138 -0.71 20.95 -41.95
CA GLU A 138 -2.10 21.13 -42.43
C GLU A 138 -3.04 21.57 -41.29
N LYS A 139 -2.86 21.05 -40.09
CA LYS A 139 -3.64 21.41 -38.89
C LYS A 139 -3.37 22.84 -38.44
N GLN A 140 -2.10 23.28 -38.47
CA GLN A 140 -1.69 24.65 -38.15
C GLN A 140 -2.18 25.63 -39.19
N LEU A 141 -2.11 25.30 -40.49
CA LEU A 141 -2.65 26.09 -41.57
C LEU A 141 -4.17 26.28 -41.45
N LYS A 142 -4.92 25.22 -41.15
CA LYS A 142 -6.37 25.32 -40.92
C LYS A 142 -6.74 26.14 -39.69
N ALA A 143 -5.87 26.23 -38.70
CA ALA A 143 -6.07 27.07 -37.52
C ALA A 143 -5.81 28.58 -37.81
N VAL A 144 -4.97 28.88 -38.81
CA VAL A 144 -4.60 30.25 -39.20
C VAL A 144 -5.46 30.79 -40.35
N GLU A 145 -6.02 29.95 -41.21
CA GLU A 145 -6.79 30.33 -42.38
C GLU A 145 -8.25 29.92 -42.28
N GLU A 146 -9.10 30.85 -41.87
CA GLU A 146 -10.52 30.85 -42.25
C GLU A 146 -10.73 31.07 -43.78
N VAL A 147 -9.64 31.17 -44.56
CA VAL A 147 -9.67 31.60 -45.97
C VAL A 147 -8.64 30.82 -46.81
N ALA A 148 -8.78 29.53 -47.06
CA ALA A 148 -8.11 28.92 -48.21
C ALA A 148 -8.75 27.61 -48.68
N ASP A 149 -9.86 27.72 -49.35
CA ASP A 149 -10.56 26.60 -50.01
C ASP A 149 -9.94 26.15 -51.35
N LEU A 150 -8.71 26.53 -51.72
CA LEU A 150 -8.42 26.51 -53.14
C LEU A 150 -7.32 25.58 -53.68
N ASN A 151 -6.48 24.91 -52.90
CA ASN A 151 -5.51 23.98 -53.55
C ASN A 151 -5.08 22.76 -52.72
N SER A 152 -5.65 22.54 -51.57
CA SER A 152 -5.26 21.48 -50.66
C SER A 152 -5.87 20.09 -50.96
N SER A 153 -6.92 20.02 -51.82
CA SER A 153 -7.74 18.81 -51.96
C SER A 153 -7.03 17.61 -52.61
N ALA A 154 -6.27 17.82 -53.69
CA ALA A 154 -5.65 16.73 -54.44
C ALA A 154 -4.37 16.19 -53.73
N ALA A 155 -3.53 17.09 -53.23
CA ALA A 155 -2.31 16.74 -52.54
C ALA A 155 -2.62 16.08 -51.15
N SER A 156 -3.64 16.58 -50.44
CA SER A 156 -4.09 15.99 -49.19
C SER A 156 -4.74 14.60 -49.39
N ALA A 157 -5.47 14.41 -50.51
CA ALA A 157 -6.01 13.10 -50.85
C ALA A 157 -4.88 12.09 -51.17
N GLN A 158 -3.86 12.53 -51.89
CA GLN A 158 -2.73 11.65 -52.24
C GLN A 158 -1.91 11.25 -51.02
N ILE A 159 -1.64 12.18 -50.12
CA ILE A 159 -0.89 11.87 -48.91
C ILE A 159 -1.68 10.94 -47.94
N ARG A 160 -3.00 11.10 -47.89
CA ARG A 160 -3.87 10.17 -47.15
C ARG A 160 -3.82 8.77 -47.74
N MET A 161 -3.83 8.60 -49.04
CA MET A 161 -3.64 7.32 -49.70
C MET A 161 -2.26 6.70 -49.37
N GLU A 162 -1.20 7.50 -49.37
CA GLU A 162 0.14 7.01 -49.02
C GLU A 162 0.24 6.68 -47.53
N ARG A 163 -0.42 7.45 -46.64
CA ARG A 163 -0.57 7.10 -45.22
C ARG A 163 -1.29 5.78 -45.04
N ASP A 164 -2.40 5.54 -45.72
CA ASP A 164 -3.17 4.29 -45.60
C ASP A 164 -2.34 3.10 -46.08
N LYS A 165 -1.57 3.24 -47.18
CA LYS A 165 -0.61 2.21 -47.62
C LYS A 165 0.49 1.97 -46.59
N LEU A 166 1.00 3.03 -45.97
CA LEU A 166 2.02 2.93 -44.92
C LEU A 166 1.47 2.22 -43.70
N GLN A 167 0.23 2.55 -43.29
CA GLN A 167 -0.46 1.84 -42.21
C GLN A 167 -0.60 0.35 -42.48
N ASP A 168 -1.05 -0.03 -43.68
CA ASP A 168 -1.19 -1.45 -44.07
C ASP A 168 0.16 -2.17 -44.14
N THR A 169 1.20 -1.48 -44.60
CA THR A 169 2.55 -2.05 -44.63
C THR A 169 3.09 -2.29 -43.23
N ILE A 170 2.91 -1.32 -42.32
CA ILE A 170 3.35 -1.45 -40.93
C ILE A 170 2.58 -2.56 -40.22
N ARG A 171 1.25 -2.73 -40.47
CA ARG A 171 0.46 -3.86 -39.95
C ARG A 171 1.04 -5.20 -40.39
N THR A 172 1.35 -5.33 -41.69
CA THR A 172 1.87 -6.59 -42.23
C THR A 172 3.28 -6.90 -41.71
N GLU A 173 4.17 -5.94 -41.74
CA GLU A 173 5.54 -6.12 -41.21
C GLU A 173 5.54 -6.37 -39.71
N TYR A 174 4.68 -5.69 -38.92
CA TYR A 174 4.51 -5.95 -37.49
C TYR A 174 4.02 -7.40 -37.23
N THR A 175 2.98 -7.84 -37.95
CA THR A 175 2.46 -9.20 -37.79
C THR A 175 3.47 -10.27 -38.23
N GLU A 176 4.32 -9.98 -39.22
CA GLU A 176 5.42 -10.85 -39.59
C GLU A 176 6.53 -10.89 -38.54
N ALA A 177 6.90 -9.72 -37.97
CA ALA A 177 7.87 -9.64 -36.88
C ALA A 177 7.40 -10.42 -35.64
N VAL A 178 6.11 -10.33 -35.30
CA VAL A 178 5.49 -11.12 -34.21
C VAL A 178 5.58 -12.61 -34.49
N LYS A 179 5.28 -13.06 -35.73
CA LYS A 179 5.37 -14.48 -36.10
C LYS A 179 6.78 -15.03 -36.07
N LYS A 180 7.78 -14.18 -36.39
CA LYS A 180 9.21 -14.53 -36.35
C LYS A 180 9.80 -14.43 -34.94
N GLY A 181 9.15 -13.73 -34.01
CA GLY A 181 9.66 -13.48 -32.67
C GLY A 181 10.82 -12.46 -32.63
N GLU A 182 10.87 -11.52 -33.57
CA GLU A 182 11.90 -10.49 -33.66
C GLU A 182 11.58 -9.30 -32.72
N GLU A 183 11.99 -9.37 -31.47
CA GLU A 183 11.67 -8.37 -30.44
C GLU A 183 12.10 -6.93 -30.84
N GLU A 184 13.28 -6.76 -31.43
CA GLU A 184 13.78 -5.45 -31.87
C GLU A 184 12.88 -4.83 -32.95
N ALA A 185 12.41 -5.64 -33.89
CA ALA A 185 11.49 -5.21 -34.94
C ALA A 185 10.11 -4.84 -34.36
N ILE A 186 9.59 -5.64 -33.44
CA ILE A 186 8.31 -5.39 -32.75
C ILE A 186 8.38 -4.05 -31.99
N MET A 187 9.47 -3.82 -31.23
CA MET A 187 9.68 -2.58 -30.48
C MET A 187 9.85 -1.38 -31.41
N ARG A 188 10.50 -1.55 -32.54
CA ARG A 188 10.68 -0.53 -33.56
C ARG A 188 9.33 -0.10 -34.17
N PHE A 189 8.52 -1.07 -34.60
CA PHE A 189 7.21 -0.78 -35.20
C PHE A 189 6.19 -0.25 -34.18
N SER A 190 6.27 -0.64 -32.92
CA SER A 190 5.39 -0.12 -31.85
C SER A 190 5.44 1.40 -31.73
N LYS A 191 6.61 2.02 -31.98
CA LYS A 191 6.82 3.48 -31.96
C LYS A 191 6.06 4.21 -33.07
N LEU A 192 5.76 3.52 -34.17
CA LEU A 192 5.18 4.12 -35.37
C LEU A 192 3.65 4.17 -35.36
N PHE A 193 2.99 3.42 -34.46
CA PHE A 193 1.53 3.40 -34.39
C PHE A 193 0.94 4.73 -33.91
N MET A 194 1.51 5.35 -32.87
CA MET A 194 0.99 6.60 -32.31
C MET A 194 1.06 7.77 -33.29
N PRO A 195 2.20 8.02 -33.98
CA PRO A 195 2.30 9.07 -35.00
C PRO A 195 1.36 8.88 -36.20
N LEU A 196 0.95 7.64 -36.47
CA LEU A 196 0.04 7.32 -37.59
C LEU A 196 -1.46 7.34 -37.21
N ASP A 197 -1.78 7.79 -36.01
CA ASP A 197 -3.16 7.82 -35.50
C ASP A 197 -3.81 6.40 -35.37
N MET A 198 -2.96 5.39 -35.11
CA MET A 198 -3.33 3.98 -34.95
C MET A 198 -3.01 3.47 -33.55
N ALA A 199 -3.02 4.35 -32.55
CA ALA A 199 -2.57 3.99 -31.19
C ALA A 199 -3.37 2.83 -30.59
N ASP A 200 -4.71 2.81 -30.75
CA ASP A 200 -5.57 1.78 -30.19
C ASP A 200 -5.36 0.41 -30.88
N GLU A 201 -5.17 0.41 -32.21
CA GLU A 201 -4.89 -0.79 -32.98
C GLU A 201 -3.50 -1.35 -32.65
N GLY A 202 -2.48 -0.47 -32.61
CA GLY A 202 -1.11 -0.81 -32.26
C GLY A 202 -1.02 -1.38 -30.84
N LEU A 203 -1.73 -0.77 -29.89
CA LEU A 203 -1.85 -1.27 -28.53
C LEU A 203 -2.48 -2.65 -28.50
N GLY A 204 -3.59 -2.86 -29.21
CA GLY A 204 -4.26 -4.15 -29.28
C GLY A 204 -3.37 -5.26 -29.88
N LEU A 205 -2.57 -4.94 -30.89
CA LEU A 205 -1.60 -5.85 -31.46
C LEU A 205 -0.43 -6.15 -30.51
N TYR A 206 0.06 -5.12 -29.83
CA TYR A 206 1.13 -5.27 -28.84
C TYR A 206 0.69 -6.12 -27.64
N ILE A 207 -0.50 -5.86 -27.11
CA ILE A 207 -1.07 -6.65 -26.02
C ILE A 207 -1.24 -8.12 -26.44
N LYS A 208 -1.71 -8.39 -27.66
CA LYS A 208 -1.81 -9.76 -28.18
C LYS A 208 -0.46 -10.45 -28.27
N TYR A 209 0.58 -9.73 -28.66
CA TYR A 209 1.93 -10.27 -28.67
C TYR A 209 2.39 -10.63 -27.25
N VAL A 210 2.28 -9.68 -26.29
CA VAL A 210 2.67 -9.92 -24.90
C VAL A 210 1.83 -11.03 -24.26
N ALA A 211 0.52 -11.06 -24.51
CA ALA A 211 -0.36 -12.14 -24.05
C ALA A 211 0.04 -13.49 -24.64
N GLY A 212 0.40 -13.54 -25.92
CA GLY A 212 0.83 -14.77 -26.59
C GLY A 212 2.15 -15.34 -26.02
N THR A 213 3.10 -14.49 -25.67
CA THR A 213 4.36 -14.93 -25.01
C THR A 213 4.10 -15.48 -23.60
N ILE A 214 3.17 -14.90 -22.86
CA ILE A 214 2.75 -15.43 -21.55
C ILE A 214 2.00 -16.74 -21.71
N ASP A 215 1.08 -16.84 -22.71
CA ASP A 215 0.14 -17.96 -22.84
C ASP A 215 0.85 -19.27 -23.21
N ASP A 216 1.76 -19.28 -24.17
CA ASP A 216 2.34 -20.51 -24.71
C ASP A 216 3.28 -21.24 -23.73
N GLU A 217 4.15 -20.53 -23.02
CA GLU A 217 5.09 -21.15 -22.09
C GLU A 217 4.43 -21.46 -20.75
N LEU A 218 3.64 -20.49 -20.25
CA LEU A 218 2.99 -20.61 -18.95
C LEU A 218 1.88 -21.65 -18.95
N ALA A 219 1.08 -21.74 -20.02
CA ALA A 219 0.03 -22.74 -20.16
C ALA A 219 0.57 -24.17 -20.21
N LYS A 220 1.73 -24.38 -20.84
CA LYS A 220 2.42 -25.70 -20.81
C LYS A 220 2.86 -26.01 -19.39
N PHE A 221 3.55 -25.06 -18.74
CA PHE A 221 4.01 -25.20 -17.37
C PHE A 221 2.87 -25.52 -16.41
N VAL A 222 1.75 -24.77 -16.48
CA VAL A 222 0.57 -25.00 -15.63
C VAL A 222 -0.01 -26.38 -15.85
N ARG A 223 -0.28 -26.77 -17.11
CA ARG A 223 -0.88 -28.07 -17.44
C ARG A 223 -0.03 -29.27 -16.99
N GLU A 224 1.29 -29.18 -17.15
CA GLU A 224 2.21 -30.24 -16.74
C GLU A 224 2.30 -30.36 -15.23
N ASN A 225 2.42 -29.23 -14.51
CA ASN A 225 2.59 -29.26 -13.08
C ASN A 225 1.27 -29.50 -12.32
N VAL A 226 0.14 -29.02 -12.81
CA VAL A 226 -1.17 -29.37 -12.23
C VAL A 226 -1.39 -30.88 -12.30
N LYS A 227 -1.10 -31.52 -13.45
CA LYS A 227 -1.19 -32.99 -13.58
C LYS A 227 -0.25 -33.72 -12.61
N LYS A 228 0.98 -33.25 -12.41
CA LYS A 228 1.92 -33.84 -11.44
C LYS A 228 1.41 -33.77 -10.02
N VAL A 229 0.80 -32.63 -9.63
CA VAL A 229 0.21 -32.47 -8.30
C VAL A 229 -1.02 -33.39 -8.14
N GLU A 230 -1.89 -33.50 -9.16
CA GLU A 230 -3.05 -34.41 -9.14
C GLU A 230 -2.64 -35.88 -9.02
N THR A 231 -1.54 -36.28 -9.67
CA THR A 231 -1.02 -37.66 -9.61
C THR A 231 -0.14 -37.94 -8.38
N LYS A 232 0.08 -36.94 -7.52
CA LYS A 232 1.03 -36.98 -6.37
C LYS A 232 2.47 -37.37 -6.77
N ASP A 233 2.85 -37.09 -8.02
CA ASP A 233 4.16 -37.35 -8.58
C ASP A 233 5.05 -36.10 -8.44
N GLY A 234 5.51 -35.78 -7.22
CA GLY A 234 6.44 -34.69 -6.94
C GLY A 234 6.07 -33.81 -5.75
N ASP A 235 7.02 -33.02 -5.29
CA ASP A 235 6.87 -32.08 -4.16
C ASP A 235 6.16 -30.74 -4.55
N GLY A 236 5.51 -30.68 -5.71
CA GLY A 236 4.82 -29.47 -6.19
C GLY A 236 3.51 -29.22 -5.44
N THR A 237 3.29 -27.99 -5.01
CA THR A 237 2.01 -27.55 -4.45
C THR A 237 1.28 -26.63 -5.46
N TYR A 238 -0.06 -26.62 -5.41
CA TYR A 238 -0.86 -25.68 -6.22
C TYR A 238 -0.46 -24.22 -5.97
N LEU A 239 -0.08 -23.90 -4.72
CA LEU A 239 0.42 -22.59 -4.34
C LEU A 239 1.68 -22.18 -5.13
N ALA A 240 2.64 -23.10 -5.31
CA ALA A 240 3.87 -22.81 -6.04
C ALA A 240 3.60 -22.54 -7.53
N ILE A 241 2.68 -23.30 -8.13
CA ILE A 241 2.27 -23.09 -9.52
C ILE A 241 1.58 -21.74 -9.68
N LEU A 242 0.63 -21.42 -8.78
CA LEU A 242 -0.07 -20.15 -8.79
C LEU A 242 0.86 -18.96 -8.57
N ALA A 243 1.77 -19.04 -7.59
CA ALA A 243 2.75 -18.00 -7.34
C ALA A 243 3.59 -17.71 -8.60
N ARG A 244 4.03 -18.77 -9.31
CA ARG A 244 4.78 -18.60 -10.56
C ARG A 244 3.98 -17.89 -11.65
N VAL A 245 2.67 -18.18 -11.77
CA VAL A 245 1.78 -17.50 -12.73
C VAL A 245 1.67 -16.02 -12.38
N LEU A 246 1.43 -15.69 -11.12
CA LEU A 246 1.25 -14.32 -10.66
C LEU A 246 2.56 -13.51 -10.72
N ASP A 247 3.69 -14.13 -10.38
CA ASP A 247 5.01 -13.50 -10.48
C ASP A 247 5.35 -13.19 -11.96
N CYS A 248 5.03 -14.11 -12.88
CA CYS A 248 5.22 -13.89 -14.31
C CYS A 248 4.34 -12.72 -14.80
N ALA A 249 3.07 -12.69 -14.41
CA ALA A 249 2.16 -11.60 -14.76
C ALA A 249 2.62 -10.25 -14.19
N ALA A 250 3.05 -10.22 -12.92
CA ALA A 250 3.58 -9.01 -12.29
C ALA A 250 4.86 -8.52 -12.94
N ALA A 251 5.81 -9.43 -13.23
CA ALA A 251 7.05 -9.09 -13.92
C ALA A 251 6.78 -8.53 -15.33
N THR A 252 5.80 -9.10 -16.06
CA THR A 252 5.40 -8.59 -17.37
C THR A 252 4.82 -7.17 -17.25
N LEU A 253 3.98 -6.91 -16.26
CA LEU A 253 3.44 -5.57 -16.01
C LEU A 253 4.56 -4.57 -15.73
N GLU A 254 5.50 -4.89 -14.84
CA GLU A 254 6.62 -4.00 -14.50
C GLU A 254 7.58 -3.77 -15.68
N CYS A 255 7.93 -4.82 -16.40
CA CYS A 255 8.88 -4.71 -17.53
C CYS A 255 8.31 -3.89 -18.69
N GLN A 256 7.00 -3.97 -18.95
CA GLN A 256 6.37 -3.33 -20.10
C GLN A 256 5.72 -1.98 -19.77
N GLU A 257 5.58 -1.62 -18.49
CA GLU A 257 4.91 -0.39 -18.05
C GLU A 257 5.52 0.87 -18.67
N GLU A 258 6.86 1.01 -18.61
CA GLU A 258 7.57 2.19 -19.13
C GLU A 258 7.44 2.29 -20.65
N HIS A 259 7.52 1.14 -21.33
CA HIS A 259 7.39 1.08 -22.78
C HIS A 259 5.98 1.52 -23.23
N ILE A 260 4.95 0.98 -22.62
CA ILE A 260 3.56 1.31 -22.96
C ILE A 260 3.24 2.77 -22.60
N ARG A 261 3.71 3.25 -21.45
CA ARG A 261 3.56 4.65 -21.04
C ARG A 261 4.15 5.60 -22.08
N THR A 262 5.31 5.29 -22.61
CA THR A 262 6.04 6.13 -23.56
C THR A 262 5.37 6.13 -24.95
N TYR A 263 4.91 4.97 -25.45
CA TYR A 263 4.44 4.82 -26.83
C TYR A 263 2.94 4.84 -27.01
N PHE A 264 2.16 4.48 -25.97
CA PHE A 264 0.69 4.42 -26.04
C PHE A 264 0.00 5.31 -25.02
N GLY A 265 0.78 6.00 -24.18
CA GLY A 265 0.26 6.93 -23.19
C GLY A 265 -0.46 6.27 -22.01
N PRO A 266 -0.99 7.07 -21.06
CA PRO A 266 -1.62 6.56 -19.84
C PRO A 266 -2.94 5.83 -20.09
N THR A 267 -3.65 6.13 -21.17
CA THR A 267 -4.86 5.40 -21.59
C THR A 267 -4.53 3.99 -22.05
N GLY A 268 -3.45 3.83 -22.82
CA GLY A 268 -2.95 2.54 -23.27
C GLY A 268 -2.49 1.68 -22.10
N LEU A 269 -1.87 2.29 -21.10
CA LEU A 269 -1.44 1.61 -19.90
C LEU A 269 -2.61 1.00 -19.11
N ARG A 270 -3.75 1.71 -19.03
CA ARG A 270 -4.97 1.17 -18.38
C ARG A 270 -5.50 -0.08 -19.07
N GLU A 271 -5.60 -0.05 -20.40
CA GLU A 271 -6.07 -1.20 -21.18
C GLU A 271 -5.12 -2.39 -21.04
N PHE A 272 -3.82 -2.12 -21.01
CA PHE A 272 -2.81 -3.15 -20.78
C PHE A 272 -2.98 -3.87 -19.45
N TYR A 273 -3.19 -3.15 -18.34
CA TYR A 273 -3.46 -3.78 -17.04
C TYR A 273 -4.69 -4.67 -17.06
N VAL A 274 -5.75 -4.24 -17.74
CA VAL A 274 -6.99 -5.03 -17.87
C VAL A 274 -6.74 -6.33 -18.64
N GLN A 275 -6.03 -6.27 -19.76
CA GLN A 275 -5.81 -7.43 -20.62
C GLN A 275 -4.81 -8.42 -20.03
N VAL A 276 -3.71 -7.95 -19.42
CA VAL A 276 -2.75 -8.83 -18.73
C VAL A 276 -3.42 -9.52 -17.54
N ASN A 277 -4.24 -8.80 -16.76
CA ASN A 277 -5.00 -9.43 -15.68
C ASN A 277 -6.00 -10.49 -16.19
N LYS A 278 -6.64 -10.23 -17.32
CA LYS A 278 -7.54 -11.19 -17.96
C LYS A 278 -6.79 -12.45 -18.39
N GLU A 279 -5.60 -12.30 -18.96
CA GLU A 279 -4.80 -13.44 -19.37
C GLU A 279 -4.26 -14.23 -18.17
N ALA A 280 -3.74 -13.53 -17.15
CA ALA A 280 -3.36 -14.16 -15.88
C ALA A 280 -4.55 -14.95 -15.27
N SER A 281 -5.75 -14.37 -15.31
CA SER A 281 -6.98 -15.04 -14.83
C SER A 281 -7.27 -16.35 -15.56
N LYS A 282 -7.10 -16.41 -16.87
CA LYS A 282 -7.26 -17.66 -17.65
C LYS A 282 -6.25 -18.74 -17.25
N GLN A 283 -5.00 -18.33 -16.98
CA GLN A 283 -3.97 -19.28 -16.55
C GLN A 283 -4.16 -19.75 -15.11
N MET A 284 -4.79 -18.93 -14.26
CA MET A 284 -5.16 -19.31 -12.89
C MET A 284 -6.34 -20.28 -12.84
N ALA A 285 -7.29 -20.20 -13.77
CA ALA A 285 -8.53 -20.96 -13.75
C ALA A 285 -8.32 -22.48 -13.57
N PRO A 286 -7.49 -23.18 -14.35
CA PRO A 286 -7.28 -24.62 -14.18
C PRO A 286 -6.68 -25.00 -12.83
N ILE A 287 -5.85 -24.14 -12.24
CA ILE A 287 -5.25 -24.36 -10.93
C ILE A 287 -6.34 -24.27 -9.84
N LEU A 288 -7.14 -23.21 -9.89
CA LEU A 288 -8.23 -22.97 -8.94
C LEU A 288 -9.32 -24.03 -9.05
N GLU A 289 -9.65 -24.49 -10.27
CA GLU A 289 -10.59 -25.59 -10.49
C GLU A 289 -10.11 -26.91 -9.88
N SER A 290 -8.81 -27.22 -10.01
CA SER A 290 -8.24 -28.42 -9.39
C SER A 290 -8.29 -28.34 -7.86
N ILE A 291 -8.06 -27.17 -7.29
CA ILE A 291 -8.22 -26.94 -5.84
C ILE A 291 -9.68 -27.11 -5.43
N ILE A 292 -10.64 -26.57 -6.19
CA ILE A 292 -12.07 -26.74 -5.93
C ILE A 292 -12.45 -28.22 -5.89
N LYS A 293 -11.95 -29.03 -6.85
CA LYS A 293 -12.20 -30.48 -6.90
C LYS A 293 -11.67 -31.20 -5.65
N VAL A 294 -10.50 -30.81 -5.13
CA VAL A 294 -9.90 -31.38 -3.91
C VAL A 294 -10.60 -30.87 -2.65
N ALA A 295 -10.98 -29.59 -2.59
CA ALA A 295 -11.61 -28.97 -1.42
C ALA A 295 -13.08 -29.37 -1.23
N THR A 296 -13.82 -29.66 -2.32
CA THR A 296 -15.25 -29.99 -2.28
C THR A 296 -15.57 -31.19 -1.38
N PRO A 297 -14.90 -32.37 -1.50
CA PRO A 297 -15.15 -33.49 -0.61
C PRO A 297 -14.77 -33.22 0.85
N LEU A 298 -13.75 -32.38 1.09
CA LEU A 298 -13.31 -31.98 2.43
C LEU A 298 -14.31 -31.05 3.12
N SER A 299 -15.00 -30.21 2.33
CA SER A 299 -16.01 -29.26 2.85
C SER A 299 -17.37 -29.90 3.11
N SER A 300 -17.63 -31.10 2.54
CA SER A 300 -18.93 -31.77 2.65
C SER A 300 -19.07 -32.67 3.88
N GLY A 301 -18.09 -32.72 4.78
CA GLY A 301 -18.15 -33.46 6.05
C GLY A 301 -18.23 -34.99 5.87
N GLY A 302 -17.62 -35.54 4.83
CA GLY A 302 -17.60 -36.98 4.59
C GLY A 302 -16.95 -37.74 5.76
N SER A 303 -17.56 -38.85 6.19
CA SER A 303 -17.16 -39.62 7.38
C SER A 303 -15.76 -40.26 7.36
N ASN A 304 -14.99 -40.05 6.28
CA ASN A 304 -13.65 -40.62 6.07
C ASN A 304 -12.53 -39.57 5.89
N VAL A 305 -12.78 -38.29 6.22
CA VAL A 305 -11.77 -37.23 6.04
C VAL A 305 -10.91 -37.14 7.29
N GLU A 306 -9.60 -37.28 7.14
CA GLU A 306 -8.68 -37.10 8.26
C GLU A 306 -8.56 -35.60 8.60
N PRO A 307 -8.56 -35.22 9.91
CA PRO A 307 -8.40 -33.80 10.30
C PRO A 307 -7.09 -33.17 9.82
N GLN A 308 -6.07 -33.98 9.53
CA GLN A 308 -4.79 -33.53 9.00
C GLN A 308 -4.90 -33.03 7.56
N ASP A 309 -5.72 -33.71 6.75
CA ASP A 309 -5.95 -33.30 5.35
C ASP A 309 -6.71 -31.97 5.30
N ILE A 310 -7.67 -31.76 6.21
CA ILE A 310 -8.39 -30.49 6.33
C ILE A 310 -7.43 -29.37 6.76
N ASP A 311 -6.55 -29.65 7.73
CA ASP A 311 -5.61 -28.66 8.25
C ASP A 311 -4.63 -28.18 7.17
N SER A 312 -4.03 -29.11 6.43
CA SER A 312 -3.12 -28.79 5.33
C SER A 312 -3.81 -28.00 4.20
N MET A 313 -5.05 -28.37 3.86
CA MET A 313 -5.83 -27.67 2.84
C MET A 313 -6.22 -26.26 3.31
N LEU A 314 -6.60 -26.06 4.57
CA LEU A 314 -6.90 -24.75 5.13
C LEU A 314 -5.67 -23.82 5.10
N GLU A 315 -4.48 -24.36 5.36
CA GLU A 315 -3.23 -23.60 5.27
C GLU A 315 -2.91 -23.22 3.82
N GLU A 316 -3.04 -24.17 2.90
CA GLU A 316 -2.82 -23.92 1.47
C GLU A 316 -3.78 -22.87 0.93
N ILE A 317 -5.09 -22.94 1.24
CA ILE A 317 -6.09 -21.94 0.84
C ILE A 317 -5.77 -20.56 1.42
N ALA A 318 -5.34 -20.49 2.68
CA ALA A 318 -4.98 -19.21 3.29
C ALA A 318 -3.79 -18.54 2.59
N HIS A 319 -2.75 -19.30 2.29
CA HIS A 319 -1.58 -18.81 1.55
C HIS A 319 -1.93 -18.45 0.10
N LEU A 320 -2.73 -19.25 -0.56
CA LEU A 320 -3.22 -19.00 -1.91
C LEU A 320 -4.02 -17.69 -1.98
N SER A 321 -4.98 -17.51 -1.06
CA SER A 321 -5.75 -16.27 -0.95
C SER A 321 -4.84 -15.06 -0.74
N LYS A 322 -3.88 -15.16 0.19
CA LYS A 322 -2.88 -14.12 0.43
C LYS A 322 -2.13 -13.74 -0.85
N THR A 323 -1.64 -14.71 -1.60
CA THR A 323 -0.86 -14.49 -2.83
C THR A 323 -1.71 -13.81 -3.91
N CYS A 324 -2.96 -14.26 -4.11
CA CYS A 324 -3.90 -13.61 -5.03
C CYS A 324 -4.19 -12.16 -4.63
N TYR A 325 -4.48 -11.89 -3.36
CA TYR A 325 -4.77 -10.53 -2.90
C TYR A 325 -3.55 -9.60 -2.97
N VAL A 326 -2.33 -10.11 -2.77
CA VAL A 326 -1.09 -9.33 -2.99
C VAL A 326 -1.00 -8.87 -4.44
N TYR A 327 -1.20 -9.79 -5.38
CA TYR A 327 -1.18 -9.48 -6.80
C TYR A 327 -2.30 -8.50 -7.20
N TYR A 328 -3.53 -8.73 -6.75
CA TYR A 328 -4.64 -7.85 -7.09
C TYR A 328 -4.49 -6.43 -6.53
N HIS A 329 -3.92 -6.28 -5.33
CA HIS A 329 -3.59 -4.96 -4.79
C HIS A 329 -2.44 -4.30 -5.56
N PHE A 330 -1.45 -5.07 -5.98
CA PHE A 330 -0.39 -4.57 -6.85
C PHE A 330 -0.97 -4.01 -8.15
N VAL A 331 -1.81 -4.78 -8.84
CA VAL A 331 -2.48 -4.33 -10.08
C VAL A 331 -3.37 -3.09 -9.82
N ALA A 332 -4.12 -3.07 -8.71
CA ALA A 332 -4.98 -1.95 -8.35
C ALA A 332 -4.20 -0.67 -8.08
N ASP A 333 -3.08 -0.73 -7.35
CA ASP A 333 -2.25 0.42 -7.03
C ASP A 333 -1.60 1.02 -8.30
N HIS A 334 -1.12 0.18 -9.23
CA HIS A 334 -0.56 0.61 -10.51
C HIS A 334 -1.63 1.17 -11.45
N PHE A 335 -2.79 0.50 -11.54
CA PHE A 335 -3.93 0.96 -12.32
C PHE A 335 -4.44 2.33 -11.83
N ALA A 336 -4.52 2.54 -10.51
CA ALA A 336 -4.95 3.81 -9.95
C ALA A 336 -3.99 4.95 -10.32
N LYS A 337 -2.67 4.71 -10.30
CA LYS A 337 -1.66 5.68 -10.76
C LYS A 337 -1.86 6.01 -12.24
N ALA A 338 -2.06 5.01 -13.09
CA ALA A 338 -2.30 5.22 -14.52
C ALA A 338 -3.58 6.03 -14.78
N VAL A 339 -4.63 5.85 -13.96
CA VAL A 339 -5.87 6.64 -14.03
C VAL A 339 -5.62 8.09 -13.60
N GLU A 340 -4.85 8.35 -12.55
CA GLU A 340 -4.49 9.70 -12.10
C GLU A 340 -3.63 10.43 -13.14
N GLU A 341 -2.66 9.75 -13.75
CA GLU A 341 -1.83 10.28 -14.84
C GLU A 341 -2.70 10.65 -16.05
N ALA A 342 -3.64 9.79 -16.45
CA ALA A 342 -4.57 10.05 -17.56
C ALA A 342 -5.51 11.24 -17.29
N ALA A 343 -5.87 11.46 -16.03
CA ALA A 343 -6.69 12.62 -15.64
C ALA A 343 -5.88 13.92 -15.63
N SER A 344 -4.61 13.88 -15.22
CA SER A 344 -3.71 15.04 -15.18
C SER A 344 -3.34 15.52 -16.58
N GLY A 345 -3.07 14.62 -17.54
CA GLY A 345 -2.71 14.96 -18.91
C GLY A 345 -3.84 15.62 -19.73
N LYS A 346 -5.07 15.65 -19.21
CA LYS A 346 -6.20 16.38 -19.84
C LYS A 346 -6.31 17.84 -19.40
N MET A 347 -5.51 18.30 -18.44
CA MET A 347 -5.58 19.67 -17.90
C MET A 347 -4.64 20.68 -18.57
N ASP A 348 -3.74 20.28 -19.48
CA ASP A 348 -2.79 21.20 -20.11
C ASP A 348 -3.37 22.06 -21.25
N HIS A 349 -4.69 22.07 -21.47
CA HIS A 349 -5.35 22.90 -22.49
C HIS A 349 -6.49 23.80 -21.98
N LYS A 350 -6.45 24.24 -20.71
CA LYS A 350 -7.27 25.37 -20.24
C LYS A 350 -6.50 26.11 -19.16
N GLU A 351 -5.74 27.12 -19.57
CA GLU A 351 -5.34 28.23 -18.72
C GLU A 351 -6.58 29.01 -18.27
N ASP A 352 -6.47 29.56 -17.05
CA ASP A 352 -7.37 30.49 -16.37
C ASP A 352 -8.51 29.84 -15.55
N GLU A 353 -8.17 29.54 -14.28
CA GLU A 353 -8.89 30.08 -13.13
C GLU A 353 -8.14 29.78 -11.84
N VAL A 354 -7.67 30.86 -11.20
CA VAL A 354 -7.13 30.89 -9.85
C VAL A 354 -8.24 30.49 -8.88
N ALA A 355 -8.16 29.29 -8.32
CA ALA A 355 -8.96 28.90 -7.17
C ALA A 355 -8.13 28.05 -6.21
N THR A 356 -7.81 28.69 -5.11
CA THR A 356 -7.34 28.17 -3.82
C THR A 356 -7.57 26.67 -3.58
N ALA A 357 -6.53 25.88 -3.75
CA ALA A 357 -6.56 24.45 -3.44
C ALA A 357 -5.89 24.18 -2.09
N THR A 358 -6.67 24.30 -1.02
CA THR A 358 -6.45 23.58 0.24
C THR A 358 -7.53 22.50 0.40
N ALA A 359 -7.62 21.59 -0.54
CA ALA A 359 -8.32 20.34 -0.35
C ALA A 359 -7.29 19.27 -0.02
N LYS A 360 -7.16 18.91 1.26
CA LYS A 360 -6.51 17.66 1.68
C LYS A 360 -7.18 16.52 0.92
N LYS A 361 -6.49 15.96 -0.09
CA LYS A 361 -6.92 14.72 -0.77
C LYS A 361 -7.13 13.68 0.32
N LYS A 362 -8.38 13.28 0.57
CA LYS A 362 -8.67 12.07 1.32
C LYS A 362 -7.97 10.93 0.60
N PRO A 363 -7.29 10.01 1.31
CA PRO A 363 -6.71 8.84 0.67
C PRO A 363 -7.83 8.13 -0.10
N ALA A 364 -7.62 7.91 -1.40
CA ALA A 364 -8.55 7.17 -2.24
C ALA A 364 -8.81 5.81 -1.58
N LYS A 365 -10.08 5.40 -1.48
CA LYS A 365 -10.45 4.08 -0.98
C LYS A 365 -9.68 3.05 -1.79
N LYS A 366 -8.97 2.17 -1.13
CA LYS A 366 -8.24 1.03 -1.74
C LYS A 366 -9.22 -0.08 -2.17
N THR A 367 -10.27 0.30 -2.90
CA THR A 367 -11.21 -0.66 -3.47
C THR A 367 -10.61 -1.25 -4.73
N LEU A 368 -10.68 -2.58 -4.85
CA LEU A 368 -10.24 -3.27 -6.06
C LEU A 368 -11.06 -2.78 -7.27
N PRO A 369 -10.42 -2.57 -8.44
CA PRO A 369 -11.11 -2.17 -9.67
C PRO A 369 -12.16 -3.23 -10.09
N SER A 370 -13.22 -2.80 -10.79
CA SER A 370 -14.31 -3.68 -11.23
C SER A 370 -13.82 -4.85 -12.10
N PHE A 371 -12.87 -4.60 -13.00
CA PHE A 371 -12.31 -5.66 -13.87
C PHE A 371 -11.56 -6.76 -13.09
N VAL A 372 -11.03 -6.46 -11.89
CA VAL A 372 -10.44 -7.47 -11.00
C VAL A 372 -11.52 -8.25 -10.28
N LEU A 373 -12.57 -7.57 -9.81
CA LEU A 373 -13.68 -8.22 -9.09
C LEU A 373 -14.51 -9.15 -9.99
N GLU A 374 -14.64 -8.83 -11.27
CA GLU A 374 -15.43 -9.55 -12.25
C GLU A 374 -14.63 -10.63 -13.00
N CYS A 375 -13.32 -10.77 -12.72
CA CYS A 375 -12.51 -11.77 -13.41
C CYS A 375 -12.86 -13.21 -12.94
N GLU A 376 -12.71 -14.17 -13.84
CA GLU A 376 -13.02 -15.59 -13.62
C GLU A 376 -12.23 -16.18 -12.44
N ALA A 377 -10.94 -15.85 -12.33
CA ALA A 377 -10.10 -16.29 -11.24
C ALA A 377 -10.58 -15.76 -9.87
N MET A 378 -11.10 -14.52 -9.78
CA MET A 378 -11.66 -13.98 -8.55
C MET A 378 -12.93 -14.74 -8.15
N THR A 379 -13.79 -15.09 -9.10
CA THR A 379 -15.01 -15.87 -8.87
C THR A 379 -14.66 -17.27 -8.33
N SER A 380 -13.69 -17.93 -8.94
CA SER A 380 -13.19 -19.23 -8.48
C SER A 380 -12.54 -19.12 -7.09
N LEU A 381 -11.77 -18.08 -6.83
CA LEU A 381 -11.19 -17.79 -5.51
C LEU A 381 -12.29 -17.59 -4.45
N GLN A 382 -13.34 -16.83 -4.75
CA GLN A 382 -14.47 -16.65 -3.84
C GLN A 382 -15.19 -17.97 -3.55
N THR A 383 -15.30 -18.86 -4.53
CA THR A 383 -15.86 -20.20 -4.36
C THR A 383 -15.00 -21.02 -3.39
N ILE A 384 -13.67 -21.03 -3.56
CA ILE A 384 -12.73 -21.69 -2.64
C ILE A 384 -12.87 -21.12 -1.23
N LEU A 385 -12.92 -19.79 -1.10
CA LEU A 385 -13.06 -19.12 0.18
C LEU A 385 -14.41 -19.40 0.86
N SER A 386 -15.48 -19.61 0.10
CA SER A 386 -16.77 -20.03 0.67
C SER A 386 -16.72 -21.43 1.30
N MET A 387 -15.91 -22.34 0.73
CA MET A 387 -15.68 -23.67 1.29
C MET A 387 -14.75 -23.65 2.53
N TYR A 388 -13.92 -22.64 2.65
CA TYR A 388 -13.01 -22.48 3.80
C TYR A 388 -13.75 -22.40 5.14
N ILE A 389 -14.91 -21.72 5.19
CA ILE A 389 -15.69 -21.51 6.41
C ILE A 389 -16.20 -22.84 7.01
N PRO A 390 -16.93 -23.70 6.26
CA PRO A 390 -17.36 -24.99 6.79
C PRO A 390 -16.18 -25.89 7.14
N MET A 391 -15.14 -25.96 6.32
CA MET A 391 -13.93 -26.72 6.62
C MET A 391 -13.27 -26.29 7.94
N GLN A 392 -13.16 -24.96 8.16
CA GLN A 392 -12.60 -24.43 9.41
C GLN A 392 -13.48 -24.75 10.61
N ARG A 393 -14.82 -24.70 10.45
CA ARG A 393 -15.77 -25.11 11.51
C ARG A 393 -15.61 -26.58 11.85
N ASP A 394 -15.61 -27.46 10.86
CA ASP A 394 -15.53 -28.90 11.03
C ASP A 394 -14.18 -29.29 11.65
N TYR A 395 -13.09 -28.68 11.21
CA TYR A 395 -11.76 -28.85 11.80
C TYR A 395 -11.74 -28.46 13.28
N LEU A 396 -12.21 -27.25 13.61
CA LEU A 396 -12.24 -26.78 14.99
C LEU A 396 -13.13 -27.66 15.88
N GLN A 397 -14.27 -28.12 15.38
CA GLN A 397 -15.19 -28.99 16.12
C GLN A 397 -14.59 -30.39 16.35
N ALA A 398 -13.95 -30.96 15.34
CA ALA A 398 -13.26 -32.26 15.45
C ALA A 398 -12.07 -32.19 16.42
N ALA A 399 -11.28 -31.15 16.32
CA ALA A 399 -10.13 -30.91 17.20
C ALA A 399 -10.57 -30.67 18.66
N PHE A 400 -11.65 -29.88 18.86
CA PHE A 400 -12.25 -29.69 20.19
C PHE A 400 -12.75 -31.01 20.78
N THR A 401 -13.47 -31.81 19.99
CA THR A 401 -14.00 -33.11 20.44
C THR A 401 -12.88 -34.05 20.84
N LYS A 402 -11.77 -34.07 20.09
CA LYS A 402 -10.56 -34.84 20.41
C LYS A 402 -9.91 -34.36 21.69
N ALA A 403 -9.73 -33.06 21.87
CA ALA A 403 -9.16 -32.48 23.08
C ALA A 403 -10.01 -32.81 24.33
N ALA A 404 -11.34 -32.65 24.23
CA ALA A 404 -12.28 -33.02 25.31
C ALA A 404 -12.26 -34.51 25.65
N ALA A 405 -12.11 -35.38 24.65
CA ALA A 405 -11.99 -36.82 24.87
C ALA A 405 -10.68 -37.22 25.56
N LEU A 406 -9.58 -36.57 25.26
CA LEU A 406 -8.29 -36.76 25.90
C LEU A 406 -8.33 -36.34 27.38
N ASP A 407 -8.94 -35.18 27.65
CA ASP A 407 -9.05 -34.66 29.02
C ASP A 407 -10.00 -35.50 29.90
N SER A 408 -11.05 -36.06 29.32
CA SER A 408 -12.01 -36.91 30.04
C SER A 408 -11.51 -38.33 30.39
N GLY A 409 -10.28 -38.69 29.99
CA GLY A 409 -9.67 -39.99 30.27
C GLY A 409 -10.39 -41.19 29.63
N LYS A 410 -11.33 -40.97 28.74
CA LYS A 410 -11.99 -42.00 27.92
C LYS A 410 -11.06 -42.45 26.79
N LYS A 411 -9.94 -43.14 27.14
CA LYS A 411 -9.34 -44.11 26.24
C LYS A 411 -10.41 -45.18 26.03
N LYS A 412 -11.01 -45.22 24.84
CA LYS A 412 -11.76 -46.38 24.40
C LYS A 412 -10.79 -47.57 24.43
N GLU A 413 -10.91 -48.43 25.44
CA GLU A 413 -10.55 -49.83 25.33
C GLU A 413 -11.41 -50.43 24.19
N LYS A 414 -10.93 -50.33 22.99
CA LYS A 414 -11.31 -51.20 21.87
C LYS A 414 -10.01 -51.49 21.13
N ASP A 415 -9.43 -52.60 21.51
CA ASP A 415 -8.79 -53.61 20.73
C ASP A 415 -7.71 -54.31 21.59
N ALA A 416 -8.19 -55.20 22.46
CA ALA A 416 -7.39 -56.33 22.91
C ALA A 416 -7.43 -57.36 21.76
N GLY A 417 -6.45 -57.30 20.88
CA GLY A 417 -6.31 -58.27 19.80
C GLY A 417 -5.14 -57.92 18.88
N THR A 418 -3.97 -58.45 19.23
CA THR A 418 -2.83 -58.76 18.35
C THR A 418 -2.19 -57.64 17.52
N GLY A 419 -0.93 -57.34 17.82
CA GLY A 419 0.01 -56.80 16.85
C GLY A 419 0.60 -55.44 17.19
N THR A 420 1.73 -55.49 17.88
CA THR A 420 2.73 -54.43 18.00
C THR A 420 2.89 -53.60 16.75
N LEU A 421 2.37 -52.39 16.81
CA LEU A 421 2.98 -51.22 16.14
C LEU A 421 2.64 -50.00 16.99
N GLU A 422 3.57 -49.61 17.86
CA GLU A 422 3.58 -48.29 18.51
C GLU A 422 3.75 -47.22 17.43
N THR A 423 2.66 -46.81 16.80
CA THR A 423 2.58 -45.51 16.14
C THR A 423 2.42 -44.47 17.25
N LYS A 424 3.53 -43.96 17.75
CA LYS A 424 3.58 -42.69 18.49
C LYS A 424 2.94 -41.64 17.59
N MET A 425 1.65 -41.34 17.85
CA MET A 425 1.04 -40.13 17.25
C MET A 425 1.81 -38.91 17.80
N PRO A 426 2.30 -38.04 16.94
CA PRO A 426 2.96 -36.81 17.40
C PRO A 426 1.99 -36.00 18.26
N SER A 427 2.49 -35.49 19.38
CA SER A 427 1.73 -34.53 20.19
C SER A 427 1.28 -33.37 19.29
N LEU A 428 0.18 -32.71 19.64
CA LEU A 428 -0.32 -31.54 18.87
C LEU A 428 0.81 -30.52 18.56
N ALA A 429 1.82 -30.44 19.43
CA ALA A 429 3.01 -29.60 19.24
C ALA A 429 3.92 -30.07 18.08
N ASN A 430 3.88 -31.34 17.67
CA ASN A 430 4.70 -31.86 16.57
C ASN A 430 4.01 -31.67 15.18
N MET A 431 2.72 -31.37 15.15
CA MET A 431 2.01 -31.05 13.88
C MET A 431 2.28 -29.62 13.37
N THR A 432 2.86 -28.76 14.18
CA THR A 432 3.10 -27.33 13.85
C THR A 432 4.56 -27.00 13.52
N GLY A 433 5.41 -28.01 13.29
CA GLY A 433 6.84 -27.85 12.98
C GLY A 433 7.15 -27.12 11.65
N ALA A 434 6.14 -26.79 10.84
CA ALA A 434 6.31 -26.11 9.57
C ALA A 434 6.20 -24.57 9.66
N LEU A 435 5.70 -24.02 10.75
CA LEU A 435 5.65 -22.57 10.97
C LEU A 435 6.77 -22.16 11.92
N GLY A 436 7.79 -21.45 11.42
CA GLY A 436 8.92 -20.89 12.19
C GLY A 436 8.55 -19.89 13.30
N LEU A 437 7.35 -20.02 13.87
CA LEU A 437 6.80 -19.23 14.98
C LEU A 437 6.99 -19.89 16.35
N ALA A 438 7.53 -21.12 16.38
CA ALA A 438 7.71 -21.86 17.64
C ALA A 438 8.86 -21.34 18.53
N GLN A 439 9.69 -20.43 18.03
CA GLN A 439 10.91 -20.00 18.73
C GLN A 439 10.78 -18.71 19.54
N GLN A 440 9.67 -17.95 19.41
CA GLN A 440 9.49 -16.71 20.17
C GLN A 440 8.50 -16.77 21.34
N ALA A 441 7.82 -17.89 21.54
CA ALA A 441 6.83 -18.06 22.61
C ALA A 441 7.34 -18.84 23.83
N GLN A 442 8.60 -19.29 23.85
CA GLN A 442 9.14 -20.13 24.93
C GLN A 442 9.76 -19.37 26.10
N ASP A 443 10.02 -18.08 26.00
CA ASP A 443 10.80 -17.37 27.03
C ASP A 443 9.98 -16.63 28.11
N ASP A 444 8.66 -16.43 27.91
CA ASP A 444 7.86 -15.64 28.87
C ASP A 444 6.90 -16.45 29.79
N ASP A 445 6.60 -17.71 29.48
CA ASP A 445 5.56 -18.49 30.22
C ASP A 445 6.09 -19.66 31.09
N ALA A 446 7.40 -19.86 31.18
CA ALA A 446 7.96 -21.00 31.97
C ALA A 446 7.87 -20.84 33.49
N ALA A 447 7.44 -19.69 34.01
CA ALA A 447 7.47 -19.36 35.43
C ALA A 447 6.15 -19.57 36.20
N THR A 448 5.02 -19.85 35.53
CA THR A 448 3.69 -19.94 36.18
C THR A 448 2.94 -21.26 36.05
N ALA A 449 3.57 -22.31 35.53
CA ALA A 449 2.92 -23.60 35.25
C ALA A 449 2.87 -24.56 36.48
N GLN A 450 2.37 -24.10 37.62
CA GLN A 450 1.97 -24.98 38.74
C GLN A 450 0.57 -24.62 39.23
N GLY A 451 -0.42 -24.62 38.35
CA GLY A 451 -1.82 -24.44 38.70
C GLY A 451 -2.66 -25.61 38.19
N SER A 452 -3.45 -26.24 39.05
CA SER A 452 -4.30 -27.41 38.82
C SER A 452 -5.43 -27.20 37.78
N GLY A 453 -5.10 -26.86 36.52
CA GLY A 453 -6.01 -26.77 35.41
C GLY A 453 -5.94 -28.04 34.53
N THR A 454 -6.95 -28.24 33.66
CA THR A 454 -6.91 -29.30 32.65
C THR A 454 -6.18 -28.80 31.41
N SER A 455 -5.52 -29.68 30.64
CA SER A 455 -4.85 -29.32 29.38
C SER A 455 -5.86 -28.85 28.29
N LEU A 456 -7.12 -29.23 28.46
CA LEU A 456 -8.20 -28.87 27.51
C LEU A 456 -8.22 -27.37 27.14
N ILE A 457 -8.10 -26.49 28.14
CA ILE A 457 -8.19 -25.05 27.91
C ILE A 457 -6.99 -24.57 27.07
N GLU A 458 -5.80 -25.02 27.41
CA GLU A 458 -4.58 -24.65 26.67
C GLU A 458 -4.61 -25.16 25.24
N ASP A 459 -5.02 -26.42 25.03
CA ASP A 459 -5.14 -27.03 23.70
C ASP A 459 -6.17 -26.30 22.82
N VAL A 460 -7.34 -25.97 23.40
CA VAL A 460 -8.40 -25.24 22.67
C VAL A 460 -7.92 -23.84 22.27
N PHE A 461 -7.35 -23.08 23.18
CA PHE A 461 -6.89 -21.73 22.86
C PHE A 461 -5.69 -21.72 21.92
N TYR A 462 -4.83 -22.72 21.96
CA TYR A 462 -3.76 -22.91 20.99
C TYR A 462 -4.33 -23.11 19.56
N MET A 463 -5.35 -23.99 19.40
CA MET A 463 -6.02 -24.18 18.11
C MET A 463 -6.71 -22.91 17.61
N LEU A 464 -7.42 -22.20 18.49
CA LEU A 464 -8.09 -20.95 18.15
C LEU A 464 -7.10 -19.87 17.70
N ARG A 465 -5.95 -19.79 18.35
CA ARG A 465 -4.87 -18.90 17.98
C ARG A 465 -4.35 -19.18 16.57
N ILE A 466 -4.06 -20.46 16.25
CA ILE A 466 -3.64 -20.88 14.91
C ILE A 466 -4.71 -20.51 13.88
N ALA A 467 -5.98 -20.80 14.14
CA ALA A 467 -7.09 -20.47 13.25
C ALA A 467 -7.20 -18.96 13.00
N CYS A 468 -7.05 -18.12 14.03
CA CYS A 468 -7.03 -16.67 13.89
C CYS A 468 -5.86 -16.18 13.04
N HIS A 469 -4.64 -16.68 13.30
CA HIS A 469 -3.47 -16.33 12.52
C HIS A 469 -3.63 -16.69 11.04
N ARG A 470 -4.11 -17.91 10.78
CA ARG A 470 -4.34 -18.42 9.42
C ARG A 470 -5.39 -17.59 8.67
N VAL A 471 -6.53 -17.32 9.27
CA VAL A 471 -7.60 -16.57 8.58
C VAL A 471 -7.23 -15.11 8.32
N ILE A 472 -6.48 -14.46 9.21
CA ILE A 472 -5.99 -13.10 8.99
C ILE A 472 -5.04 -13.05 7.78
N GLN A 473 -4.30 -14.13 7.49
CA GLN A 473 -3.45 -14.21 6.31
C GLN A 473 -4.25 -14.27 5.00
N CYS A 474 -5.50 -14.74 5.01
CA CYS A 474 -6.36 -14.78 3.81
C CYS A 474 -6.63 -13.39 3.20
N ARG A 475 -6.45 -12.31 3.97
CA ARG A 475 -6.68 -10.92 3.53
C ARG A 475 -8.09 -10.62 2.99
N ASN A 476 -9.05 -11.48 3.24
CA ASN A 476 -10.44 -11.28 2.86
C ASN A 476 -11.28 -10.89 4.09
N PRO A 477 -11.84 -9.66 4.14
CA PRO A 477 -12.59 -9.16 5.29
C PRO A 477 -13.80 -10.01 5.68
N MET A 478 -14.51 -10.53 4.67
CA MET A 478 -15.71 -11.34 4.85
C MET A 478 -15.39 -12.69 5.52
N ILE A 479 -14.32 -13.34 5.05
CA ILE A 479 -13.88 -14.64 5.58
C ILE A 479 -13.34 -14.49 7.00
N ILE A 480 -12.56 -13.45 7.26
CA ILE A 480 -12.05 -13.17 8.60
C ILE A 480 -13.20 -13.01 9.59
N SER A 481 -14.20 -12.20 9.24
CA SER A 481 -15.38 -11.98 10.08
C SER A 481 -16.19 -13.25 10.29
N ALA A 482 -16.38 -14.06 9.22
CA ALA A 482 -17.12 -15.31 9.30
C ALA A 482 -16.44 -16.34 10.21
N VAL A 483 -15.11 -16.48 10.12
CA VAL A 483 -14.36 -17.40 10.99
C VAL A 483 -14.34 -16.91 12.45
N PHE A 484 -14.30 -15.61 12.70
CA PHE A 484 -14.41 -15.08 14.07
C PHE A 484 -15.78 -15.42 14.68
N ASN A 485 -16.86 -15.38 13.89
CA ASN A 485 -18.17 -15.86 14.37
C ASN A 485 -18.14 -17.36 14.70
N VAL A 486 -17.50 -18.21 13.86
CA VAL A 486 -17.33 -19.63 14.15
C VAL A 486 -16.55 -19.85 15.46
N ILE A 487 -15.53 -19.04 15.72
CA ILE A 487 -14.77 -19.08 16.99
C ILE A 487 -15.65 -18.68 18.17
N VAL A 488 -16.47 -17.64 18.03
CA VAL A 488 -17.43 -17.21 19.07
C VAL A 488 -18.45 -18.32 19.37
N ASP A 489 -19.00 -18.96 18.33
CA ASP A 489 -19.94 -20.07 18.47
C ASP A 489 -19.26 -21.26 19.21
N LEU A 490 -18.03 -21.62 18.84
CA LEU A 490 -17.30 -22.69 19.51
C LEU A 490 -17.04 -22.37 21.00
N LEU A 491 -16.68 -21.14 21.31
CA LEU A 491 -16.50 -20.71 22.70
C LEU A 491 -17.81 -20.77 23.49
N ARG A 492 -18.92 -20.26 22.93
CA ARG A 492 -20.23 -20.18 23.62
C ARG A 492 -20.90 -21.54 23.75
N ASP A 493 -20.95 -22.31 22.68
CA ASP A 493 -21.75 -23.53 22.62
C ASP A 493 -20.94 -24.78 23.00
N SER A 494 -19.74 -24.92 22.46
CA SER A 494 -18.95 -26.12 22.67
C SER A 494 -18.16 -26.08 23.97
N LEU A 495 -17.27 -25.10 24.14
CA LEU A 495 -16.37 -25.04 25.30
C LEU A 495 -17.13 -24.72 26.60
N LEU A 496 -17.95 -23.68 26.61
CA LEU A 496 -18.73 -23.30 27.79
C LEU A 496 -19.74 -24.41 28.16
N GLY A 497 -20.40 -25.00 27.14
CA GLY A 497 -21.32 -26.13 27.34
C GLY A 497 -20.65 -27.35 27.94
N GLU A 498 -19.42 -27.69 27.52
CA GLU A 498 -18.65 -28.79 28.06
C GLU A 498 -18.26 -28.53 29.52
N ILE A 499 -17.76 -27.33 29.82
CA ILE A 499 -17.41 -26.95 31.20
C ILE A 499 -18.65 -27.00 32.10
N GLN A 500 -19.79 -26.45 31.66
CA GLN A 500 -21.05 -26.47 32.42
C GLN A 500 -21.53 -27.91 32.68
N ARG A 501 -21.45 -28.79 31.69
CA ARG A 501 -21.83 -30.21 31.79
C ARG A 501 -20.99 -30.88 32.84
N ASN A 502 -19.67 -30.69 32.80
CA ASN A 502 -18.74 -31.31 33.74
C ASN A 502 -18.89 -30.75 35.17
N VAL A 503 -19.20 -29.46 35.33
CA VAL A 503 -19.53 -28.86 36.63
C VAL A 503 -20.82 -29.48 37.20
N ARG A 504 -21.87 -29.69 36.39
CA ARG A 504 -23.12 -30.33 36.83
C ARG A 504 -22.91 -31.78 37.29
N VAL A 505 -22.24 -32.57 36.44
CA VAL A 505 -21.91 -33.97 36.76
C VAL A 505 -21.05 -34.09 38.02
N SER A 506 -20.12 -33.15 38.22
CA SER A 506 -19.29 -33.14 39.43
C SER A 506 -20.05 -32.75 40.71
N LYS A 507 -21.10 -31.94 40.62
CA LYS A 507 -21.98 -31.52 41.73
C LYS A 507 -22.99 -32.59 42.17
N GLU A 508 -23.41 -33.46 41.25
CA GLU A 508 -24.31 -34.58 41.54
C GLU A 508 -23.61 -35.70 42.34
N GLN A 509 -22.27 -35.74 42.36
CA GLN A 509 -21.49 -36.59 43.25
C GLN A 509 -21.47 -35.96 44.65
N ALA A 510 -21.92 -36.67 45.66
CA ALA A 510 -22.28 -36.25 47.02
C ALA A 510 -21.24 -35.45 47.87
N ARG A 511 -20.14 -35.02 47.30
CA ARG A 511 -19.16 -34.07 47.86
C ARG A 511 -18.55 -33.20 46.75
N PRO A 512 -18.40 -31.87 46.95
CA PRO A 512 -17.68 -31.02 46.01
C PRO A 512 -16.23 -31.55 45.93
N THR A 513 -15.95 -32.21 44.84
CA THR A 513 -14.68 -32.89 44.59
C THR A 513 -13.67 -31.87 44.05
N TYR A 514 -12.40 -32.08 44.24
CA TYR A 514 -11.29 -31.36 43.61
C TYR A 514 -11.55 -31.09 42.11
N LYS A 515 -12.23 -32.01 41.42
CA LYS A 515 -12.67 -31.84 40.02
C LYS A 515 -13.64 -30.67 39.79
N THR A 516 -14.54 -30.37 40.70
CA THR A 516 -15.46 -29.23 40.57
C THR A 516 -14.68 -27.92 40.63
N MET A 517 -13.74 -27.80 41.57
CA MET A 517 -12.88 -26.62 41.65
C MET A 517 -11.99 -26.46 40.41
N GLN A 518 -11.48 -27.56 39.86
CA GLN A 518 -10.71 -27.56 38.62
C GLN A 518 -11.52 -26.99 37.43
N TRP A 519 -12.78 -27.38 37.28
CA TRP A 519 -13.64 -26.84 36.22
C TRP A 519 -14.01 -25.38 36.46
N ILE A 520 -14.15 -24.93 37.71
CA ILE A 520 -14.36 -23.51 38.05
C ILE A 520 -13.09 -22.70 37.70
N ASN A 521 -11.92 -23.23 38.01
CA ASN A 521 -10.64 -22.63 37.62
C ASN A 521 -10.49 -22.56 36.08
N ASN A 522 -11.00 -23.57 35.37
CA ASN A 522 -11.02 -23.53 33.90
C ASN A 522 -11.85 -22.38 33.34
N LEU A 523 -12.97 -21.97 33.99
CA LEU A 523 -13.73 -20.79 33.62
C LEU A 523 -12.90 -19.50 33.74
N GLU A 524 -12.14 -19.39 34.85
CA GLU A 524 -11.28 -18.22 35.07
C GLU A 524 -10.14 -18.17 34.05
N ARG A 525 -9.43 -19.26 33.84
CA ARG A 525 -8.38 -19.37 32.83
C ARG A 525 -8.91 -19.10 31.43
N SER A 526 -10.09 -19.64 31.09
CA SER A 526 -10.73 -19.34 29.78
C SER A 526 -10.98 -17.86 29.60
N THR A 527 -11.45 -17.14 30.65
CA THR A 527 -11.65 -15.68 30.59
C THR A 527 -10.34 -14.95 30.27
N GLU A 528 -9.24 -15.32 30.93
CA GLU A 528 -7.91 -14.74 30.67
C GLU A 528 -7.43 -15.01 29.22
N TYR A 529 -7.57 -16.25 28.77
CA TYR A 529 -7.16 -16.64 27.41
C TYR A 529 -8.01 -15.96 26.34
N ILE A 530 -9.32 -15.76 26.55
CA ILE A 530 -10.20 -15.02 25.64
C ILE A 530 -9.71 -13.56 25.49
N VAL A 531 -9.38 -12.91 26.60
CA VAL A 531 -8.87 -11.53 26.58
C VAL A 531 -7.50 -11.44 25.88
N LYS A 532 -6.61 -12.41 26.14
CA LYS A 532 -5.31 -12.51 25.47
C LYS A 532 -5.48 -12.72 23.96
N LEU A 533 -6.36 -13.64 23.55
CA LEU A 533 -6.67 -13.92 22.13
C LEU A 533 -7.22 -12.68 21.43
N HIS A 534 -8.19 -11.99 22.04
CA HIS A 534 -8.73 -10.76 21.48
C HIS A 534 -7.65 -9.68 21.28
N LYS A 535 -6.77 -9.48 22.27
CA LYS A 535 -5.66 -8.52 22.18
C LYS A 535 -4.68 -8.87 21.05
N GLU A 536 -4.34 -10.16 20.93
CA GLU A 536 -3.45 -10.66 19.88
C GLU A 536 -4.08 -10.45 18.49
N VAL A 537 -5.33 -10.85 18.30
CA VAL A 537 -6.10 -10.65 17.05
C VAL A 537 -6.16 -9.17 16.67
N THR A 538 -6.47 -8.28 17.63
CA THR A 538 -6.52 -6.84 17.37
C THR A 538 -5.15 -6.30 16.95
N ASN A 539 -4.07 -6.74 17.58
CA ASN A 539 -2.70 -6.34 17.20
C ASN A 539 -2.33 -6.84 15.80
N LEU A 540 -2.70 -8.07 15.45
CA LEU A 540 -2.46 -8.62 14.11
C LEU A 540 -3.23 -7.87 13.04
N LEU A 541 -4.50 -7.54 13.26
CA LEU A 541 -5.31 -6.74 12.34
C LEU A 541 -4.75 -5.32 12.17
N GLN A 542 -4.25 -4.69 13.24
CA GLN A 542 -3.61 -3.38 13.16
C GLN A 542 -2.31 -3.42 12.32
N ARG A 543 -1.56 -4.52 12.35
CA ARG A 543 -0.38 -4.70 11.47
C ARG A 543 -0.76 -4.84 10.00
N GLN A 544 -1.99 -5.27 9.69
CA GLN A 544 -2.49 -5.41 8.32
C GLN A 544 -3.04 -4.10 7.70
N LYS A 545 -2.93 -2.94 8.38
CA LYS A 545 -3.39 -1.61 7.89
C LYS A 545 -2.84 -1.21 6.51
N ARG A 546 -1.76 -1.81 6.07
CA ARG A 546 -1.19 -1.57 4.74
C ARG A 546 -1.94 -2.31 3.62
N ASN A 547 -2.65 -3.39 3.96
CA ASN A 547 -3.20 -4.36 3.02
C ASN A 547 -4.73 -4.36 2.96
N LEU A 548 -5.41 -3.82 3.98
CA LEU A 548 -6.86 -3.74 4.09
C LEU A 548 -7.27 -2.29 4.32
N ASP A 549 -8.47 -1.93 3.88
CA ASP A 549 -9.05 -0.61 4.12
C ASP A 549 -9.29 -0.39 5.62
N GLU A 550 -9.06 0.82 6.10
CA GLU A 550 -9.25 1.17 7.51
C GLU A 550 -10.70 0.97 7.97
N ALA A 551 -11.67 1.19 7.08
CA ALA A 551 -13.08 0.93 7.34
C ALA A 551 -13.40 -0.57 7.45
N GLU A 552 -12.74 -1.42 6.67
CA GLU A 552 -12.87 -2.88 6.73
C GLU A 552 -12.23 -3.43 8.01
N ILE A 553 -11.03 -2.96 8.34
CA ILE A 553 -10.37 -3.32 9.60
C ILE A 553 -11.24 -2.94 10.80
N SER A 554 -11.87 -1.76 10.79
CA SER A 554 -12.75 -1.33 11.87
C SER A 554 -13.95 -2.27 12.04
N LYS A 555 -14.57 -2.71 10.95
CA LYS A 555 -15.66 -3.71 10.97
C LYS A 555 -15.19 -5.07 11.50
N ILE A 556 -14.01 -5.53 11.07
CA ILE A 556 -13.44 -6.80 11.54
C ILE A 556 -13.12 -6.71 13.03
N ILE A 557 -12.59 -5.59 13.51
CA ILE A 557 -12.33 -5.36 14.94
C ILE A 557 -13.64 -5.37 15.75
N GLU A 558 -14.72 -4.82 15.20
CA GLU A 558 -16.05 -4.86 15.83
C GLU A 558 -16.53 -6.31 15.98
N VAL A 559 -16.39 -7.14 14.94
CA VAL A 559 -16.68 -8.59 15.03
C VAL A 559 -15.73 -9.30 16.00
N ALA A 560 -14.43 -8.97 15.99
CA ALA A 560 -13.47 -9.51 16.93
C ALA A 560 -13.79 -9.12 18.40
N PHE A 561 -14.46 -7.99 18.62
CA PHE A 561 -14.91 -7.58 19.95
C PHE A 561 -15.92 -8.56 20.56
N GLU A 562 -16.73 -9.25 19.72
CA GLU A 562 -17.63 -10.31 20.18
C GLU A 562 -16.87 -11.45 20.89
N ILE A 563 -15.62 -11.74 20.47
CA ILE A 563 -14.75 -12.69 21.18
C ILE A 563 -14.53 -12.19 22.61
N LYS A 564 -14.29 -10.90 22.81
CA LYS A 564 -14.09 -10.33 24.14
C LYS A 564 -15.37 -10.38 24.99
N VAL A 565 -16.53 -10.13 24.38
CA VAL A 565 -17.83 -10.19 25.06
C VAL A 565 -18.12 -11.60 25.63
N THR A 566 -17.59 -12.65 24.98
CA THR A 566 -17.71 -14.01 25.55
C THR A 566 -17.00 -14.15 26.89
N ALA A 567 -15.93 -13.38 27.17
CA ALA A 567 -15.26 -13.40 28.48
C ALA A 567 -16.19 -13.02 29.64
N ASP A 568 -17.07 -12.03 29.42
CA ASP A 568 -18.05 -11.59 30.42
C ASP A 568 -19.07 -12.71 30.72
N THR A 569 -19.44 -13.48 29.68
CA THR A 569 -20.32 -14.65 29.83
C THR A 569 -19.66 -15.74 30.71
N TYR A 570 -18.37 -15.99 30.50
CA TYR A 570 -17.62 -16.93 31.31
C TYR A 570 -17.46 -16.45 32.76
N GLY A 571 -17.18 -15.15 32.96
CA GLY A 571 -17.11 -14.50 34.27
C GLY A 571 -18.42 -14.64 35.07
N HIS A 572 -19.54 -14.31 34.43
CA HIS A 572 -20.86 -14.43 35.02
C HIS A 572 -21.23 -15.89 35.39
N GLN A 573 -20.86 -16.84 34.52
CA GLN A 573 -21.06 -18.27 34.77
C GLN A 573 -20.21 -18.75 35.93
N ARG A 574 -18.97 -18.26 36.08
CA ARG A 574 -18.09 -18.55 37.21
C ARG A 574 -18.74 -18.09 38.53
N GLU A 575 -19.21 -16.86 38.60
CA GLU A 575 -19.91 -16.32 39.78
C GLU A 575 -21.15 -17.15 40.13
N THR A 576 -21.94 -17.53 39.12
CA THR A 576 -23.11 -18.37 39.30
C THR A 576 -22.71 -19.77 39.85
N CYS A 577 -21.57 -20.32 39.47
CA CYS A 577 -21.07 -21.59 39.98
C CYS A 577 -20.50 -21.49 41.38
N LEU A 578 -19.95 -20.34 41.79
CA LEU A 578 -19.41 -20.10 43.14
C LEU A 578 -20.52 -19.80 44.15
N ASN A 579 -21.62 -19.13 43.72
CA ASN A 579 -22.76 -18.75 44.60
C ASN A 579 -23.77 -19.89 44.81
N LYS A 580 -23.70 -20.96 44.05
CA LYS A 580 -24.52 -22.19 44.18
C LYS A 580 -23.67 -23.35 44.74
#